data_aa468ec68e3b764a1546900de2ed7487
#
_entry.id   aa468ec68e3b764a1546900de2ed7487
#
_cell.length_a   1.000
_cell.length_b   1.000
_cell.length_c   1.000
_cell.angle_alpha   90.00
_cell.angle_beta   90.00
_cell.angle_gamma   90.00
#
_symmetry.space_group_name_H-M   'P 1'
#
loop_
_entity.id
_entity.type
_entity.pdbx_description
1 polymer ?
#
loop_
_entity_poly.entity_id
_entity_poly.type
_entity_poly.pdbx_seq_one_letter_code
_entity_poly.pdbx_strand_id
1 'polypeptide(L)'
;MGLEEDSIKGFYLQRNRIKTITYNDDLPAVLQRIIVAHEFGHSQLHVKSGVHAFHDVGMFNESNRYEKEANLFAAEFLLDDQQVLDSLNSDTTFFAAASTLQVPMELLDFKFRVMKWKGYKLVEPPITAQSNFLRDMEVPYGTDNYEC
;
A
#
# COMPACT_ATOMS: atom_id res chain seq x y z
N MET A 1 0.39 -5.32 -28.86
CA MET A 1 0.05 -6.42 -27.97
C MET A 1 0.10 -5.93 -26.55
N GLY A 2 -1.05 -5.59 -26.01
CA GLY A 2 -1.15 -5.11 -24.66
C GLY A 2 -1.27 -6.27 -23.68
N LEU A 3 -0.17 -6.83 -23.24
CA LEU A 3 -0.14 -7.84 -22.18
C LEU A 3 0.54 -7.32 -20.89
N GLU A 4 0.78 -6.01 -20.78
CA GLU A 4 1.65 -5.52 -19.71
C GLU A 4 1.01 -4.52 -18.76
N GLU A 5 -0.25 -4.16 -18.98
CA GLU A 5 -0.92 -3.22 -18.06
C GLU A 5 -1.47 -3.87 -16.78
N ASP A 6 -1.57 -5.20 -16.74
CA ASP A 6 -2.03 -5.96 -15.58
C ASP A 6 -0.96 -6.90 -15.00
N SER A 7 0.29 -6.44 -14.93
CA SER A 7 1.28 -7.24 -14.22
C SER A 7 0.89 -7.35 -12.76
N ILE A 8 0.65 -8.57 -12.30
CA ILE A 8 0.35 -8.88 -10.91
C ILE A 8 1.50 -8.36 -10.05
N LYS A 9 1.23 -7.41 -9.19
CA LYS A 9 2.22 -6.85 -8.27
C LYS A 9 2.49 -7.76 -7.10
N GLY A 10 1.46 -8.44 -6.61
CA GLY A 10 1.55 -9.40 -5.53
C GLY A 10 0.22 -10.05 -5.23
N PHE A 11 0.25 -11.15 -4.52
CA PHE A 11 -0.95 -11.84 -4.05
C PHE A 11 -0.67 -12.70 -2.82
N TYR A 12 -1.73 -13.01 -2.11
CA TYR A 12 -1.73 -13.89 -0.96
C TYR A 12 -2.53 -15.16 -1.25
N LEU A 13 -1.99 -16.29 -0.86
CA LEU A 13 -2.66 -17.59 -0.93
C LEU A 13 -2.56 -18.31 0.40
N GLN A 14 -3.63 -18.99 0.77
CA GLN A 14 -3.61 -19.97 1.86
C GLN A 14 -3.98 -21.34 1.34
N ARG A 15 -3.11 -22.31 1.54
CA ARG A 15 -3.33 -23.70 1.18
C ARG A 15 -2.78 -24.60 2.28
N ASN A 16 -3.60 -25.54 2.74
CA ASN A 16 -3.20 -26.51 3.79
C ASN A 16 -2.62 -25.85 5.04
N ARG A 17 -3.21 -24.76 5.50
CA ARG A 17 -2.75 -23.95 6.64
C ARG A 17 -1.43 -23.19 6.42
N ILE A 18 -0.88 -23.27 5.23
CA ILE A 18 0.31 -22.50 4.85
C ILE A 18 -0.14 -21.21 4.17
N LYS A 19 0.32 -20.09 4.69
CA LYS A 19 0.09 -18.77 4.11
C LYS A 19 1.31 -18.39 3.29
N THR A 20 1.10 -18.04 2.03
CA THR A 20 2.16 -17.65 1.10
C THR A 20 1.85 -16.28 0.52
N ILE A 21 2.81 -15.38 0.59
CA ILE A 21 2.76 -14.09 -0.09
C ILE A 21 3.76 -14.14 -1.24
N THR A 22 3.27 -13.84 -2.43
CA THR A 22 4.08 -13.73 -3.63
C THR A 22 4.06 -12.29 -4.10
N TYR A 23 5.20 -11.75 -4.49
CA TYR A 23 5.32 -10.39 -4.99
C TYR A 23 6.27 -10.33 -6.19
N ASN A 24 6.11 -9.29 -7.00
CA ASN A 24 6.97 -9.05 -8.13
C ASN A 24 8.27 -8.37 -7.66
N ASP A 25 9.39 -9.05 -7.79
CA ASP A 25 10.70 -8.58 -7.36
C ASP A 25 11.38 -7.61 -8.34
N ASP A 26 10.80 -7.40 -9.51
CA ASP A 26 11.23 -6.35 -10.45
C ASP A 26 10.78 -4.94 -9.99
N LEU A 27 9.89 -4.87 -9.02
CA LEU A 27 9.40 -3.59 -8.50
C LEU A 27 10.44 -2.91 -7.60
N PRO A 28 10.40 -1.57 -7.50
CA PRO A 28 11.24 -0.85 -6.53
C PRO A 28 11.06 -1.38 -5.11
N ALA A 29 12.14 -1.40 -4.34
CA ALA A 29 12.16 -1.99 -2.99
C ALA A 29 11.09 -1.42 -2.05
N VAL A 30 10.78 -0.12 -2.18
CA VAL A 30 9.71 0.53 -1.41
C VAL A 30 8.36 -0.10 -1.73
N LEU A 31 8.04 -0.30 -3.01
CA LEU A 31 6.79 -0.93 -3.44
C LEU A 31 6.71 -2.39 -3.02
N GLN A 32 7.82 -3.13 -3.12
CA GLN A 32 7.87 -4.51 -2.64
C GLN A 32 7.45 -4.61 -1.18
N ARG A 33 7.99 -3.75 -0.32
CA ARG A 33 7.64 -3.74 1.11
C ARG A 33 6.18 -3.40 1.35
N ILE A 34 5.63 -2.44 0.62
CA ILE A 34 4.23 -2.05 0.75
C ILE A 34 3.32 -3.18 0.31
N ILE A 35 3.62 -3.81 -0.82
CA ILE A 35 2.83 -4.93 -1.34
C ILE A 35 2.85 -6.11 -0.37
N VAL A 36 4.01 -6.47 0.16
CA VAL A 36 4.12 -7.55 1.15
C VAL A 36 3.31 -7.21 2.41
N ALA A 37 3.39 -5.99 2.91
CA ALA A 37 2.61 -5.55 4.07
C ALA A 37 1.10 -5.55 3.78
N HIS A 38 0.69 -5.14 2.59
CA HIS A 38 -0.69 -5.15 2.13
C HIS A 38 -1.25 -6.58 2.06
N GLU A 39 -0.53 -7.50 1.42
CA GLU A 39 -0.92 -8.90 1.34
C GLU A 39 -0.90 -9.58 2.72
N PHE A 40 0.02 -9.18 3.58
CA PHE A 40 0.02 -9.62 4.97
C PHE A 40 -1.23 -9.13 5.71
N GLY A 41 -1.67 -7.91 5.45
CA GLY A 41 -2.94 -7.37 5.95
C GLY A 41 -4.12 -8.24 5.55
N HIS A 42 -4.23 -8.63 4.28
CA HIS A 42 -5.25 -9.57 3.83
C HIS A 42 -5.17 -10.90 4.57
N SER A 43 -3.98 -11.41 4.80
CA SER A 43 -3.78 -12.68 5.49
C SER A 43 -4.21 -12.66 6.97
N GLN A 44 -4.24 -11.49 7.58
CA GLN A 44 -4.64 -11.31 8.98
C GLN A 44 -6.12 -10.96 9.13
N LEU A 45 -6.64 -10.12 8.25
CA LEU A 45 -7.95 -9.52 8.38
C LEU A 45 -9.05 -10.27 7.61
N HIS A 46 -8.70 -10.94 6.53
CA HIS A 46 -9.67 -11.47 5.56
C HIS A 46 -9.63 -13.01 5.42
N VAL A 47 -9.15 -13.71 6.44
CA VAL A 47 -8.97 -15.17 6.42
C VAL A 47 -10.27 -15.94 6.17
N LYS A 48 -11.39 -15.40 6.61
CA LYS A 48 -12.70 -16.04 6.52
C LYS A 48 -13.47 -15.75 5.23
N SER A 49 -12.97 -14.87 4.41
CA SER A 49 -13.69 -14.42 3.21
C SER A 49 -13.67 -15.43 2.07
N GLY A 50 -12.83 -16.46 2.15
CA GLY A 50 -12.65 -17.42 1.06
C GLY A 50 -12.04 -16.82 -0.20
N VAL A 51 -11.77 -15.56 -0.22
CA VAL A 51 -11.14 -14.85 -1.35
C VAL A 51 -9.64 -15.00 -1.20
N HIS A 52 -9.06 -15.81 -2.05
CA HIS A 52 -7.64 -16.15 -1.99
C HIS A 52 -6.80 -15.40 -3.03
N ALA A 53 -7.44 -14.65 -3.92
CA ALA A 53 -6.77 -13.84 -4.92
C ALA A 53 -7.57 -12.55 -5.12
N PHE A 54 -7.04 -11.44 -4.67
CA PHE A 54 -7.69 -10.12 -4.76
C PHE A 54 -7.64 -9.49 -6.16
N HIS A 55 -7.45 -10.30 -7.18
CA HIS A 55 -7.39 -9.82 -8.55
C HIS A 55 -8.71 -9.94 -9.28
N ASP A 56 -9.74 -10.46 -8.63
CA ASP A 56 -11.05 -10.56 -9.26
C ASP A 56 -11.80 -9.24 -9.15
N VAL A 57 -11.69 -8.49 -10.22
CA VAL A 57 -12.28 -7.16 -10.43
C VAL A 57 -13.82 -7.18 -10.40
N GLY A 58 -14.43 -8.34 -10.23
CA GLY A 58 -15.87 -8.50 -10.39
C GLY A 58 -16.72 -8.46 -9.14
N MET A 59 -16.13 -8.43 -7.95
CA MET A 59 -16.87 -8.41 -6.71
C MET A 59 -16.91 -7.01 -6.11
N PHE A 60 -17.95 -6.30 -6.39
CA PHE A 60 -18.22 -4.92 -6.07
C PHE A 60 -17.82 -4.48 -4.65
N ASN A 61 -18.47 -3.81 -3.91
CA ASN A 61 -18.24 -3.11 -2.65
C ASN A 61 -17.36 -3.82 -1.60
N GLU A 62 -17.37 -5.15 -1.51
CA GLU A 62 -16.59 -5.88 -0.51
C GLU A 62 -15.10 -5.91 -0.82
N SER A 63 -14.73 -6.10 -2.09
CA SER A 63 -13.33 -6.08 -2.48
C SER A 63 -12.69 -4.71 -2.21
N ASN A 64 -13.40 -3.64 -2.44
CA ASN A 64 -12.97 -2.28 -2.17
C ASN A 64 -12.75 -2.04 -0.66
N ARG A 65 -13.63 -2.56 0.18
CA ARG A 65 -13.47 -2.52 1.63
C ARG A 65 -12.25 -3.28 2.10
N TYR A 66 -12.04 -4.50 1.60
CA TYR A 66 -10.89 -5.33 1.94
C TYR A 66 -9.58 -4.69 1.50
N GLU A 67 -9.56 -4.11 0.31
CA GLU A 67 -8.41 -3.36 -0.19
C GLU A 67 -8.09 -2.16 0.71
N LYS A 68 -9.09 -1.40 1.10
CA LYS A 68 -8.93 -0.28 2.02
C LYS A 68 -8.37 -0.73 3.37
N GLU A 69 -8.93 -1.78 3.95
CA GLU A 69 -8.47 -2.33 5.22
C GLU A 69 -7.03 -2.83 5.14
N ALA A 70 -6.64 -3.49 4.04
CA ALA A 70 -5.28 -3.93 3.81
C ALA A 70 -4.30 -2.75 3.64
N ASN A 71 -4.72 -1.67 2.98
CA ASN A 71 -3.92 -0.45 2.86
C ASN A 71 -3.73 0.25 4.21
N LEU A 72 -4.77 0.33 5.02
CA LEU A 72 -4.69 0.87 6.39
C LEU A 72 -3.75 0.03 7.25
N PHE A 73 -3.84 -1.28 7.13
CA PHE A 73 -2.94 -2.20 7.82
C PHE A 73 -1.49 -1.99 7.39
N ALA A 74 -1.23 -1.92 6.09
CA ALA A 74 0.11 -1.71 5.56
C ALA A 74 0.71 -0.38 6.04
N ALA A 75 -0.08 0.69 6.04
CA ALA A 75 0.34 2.00 6.52
C ALA A 75 0.72 1.96 8.01
N GLU A 76 -0.11 1.34 8.83
CA GLU A 76 0.16 1.19 10.27
C GLU A 76 1.36 0.29 10.54
N PHE A 77 1.51 -0.78 9.77
CA PHE A 77 2.60 -1.74 9.94
C PHE A 77 3.97 -1.16 9.56
N LEU A 78 4.02 -0.35 8.51
CA LEU A 78 5.27 0.16 7.95
C LEU A 78 5.70 1.52 8.52
N LEU A 79 4.76 2.33 8.98
CA LEU A 79 5.02 3.70 9.45
C LEU A 79 4.78 3.80 10.94
N ASP A 80 5.82 4.16 11.68
CA ASP A 80 5.74 4.45 13.09
C ASP A 80 5.14 5.84 13.33
N ASP A 81 4.26 5.97 14.33
CA ASP A 81 3.57 7.22 14.65
C ASP A 81 4.56 8.35 14.92
N GLN A 82 5.60 8.07 15.71
CA GLN A 82 6.58 9.10 16.09
C GLN A 82 7.42 9.55 14.89
N GLN A 83 7.80 8.63 14.02
CA GLN A 83 8.52 8.97 12.79
C GLN A 83 7.68 9.88 11.88
N VAL A 84 6.39 9.60 11.77
CA VAL A 84 5.47 10.46 11.02
C VAL A 84 5.40 11.85 11.66
N LEU A 85 5.21 11.93 12.96
CA LEU A 85 5.15 13.21 13.67
C LEU A 85 6.45 14.00 13.53
N ASP A 86 7.59 13.36 13.61
CA ASP A 86 8.89 14.00 13.45
C ASP A 86 9.10 14.55 12.03
N SER A 87 8.48 13.94 11.03
CA SER A 87 8.51 14.41 9.64
C SER A 87 7.59 15.62 9.38
N LEU A 88 6.66 15.90 10.30
CA LEU A 88 5.65 16.94 10.17
C LEU A 88 6.04 18.15 11.02
N ASN A 89 6.99 18.96 10.56
CA ASN A 89 7.25 20.24 11.19
C ASN A 89 6.47 21.36 10.49
N SER A 90 6.47 22.58 11.09
CA SER A 90 5.65 23.70 10.63
C SER A 90 5.90 24.14 9.18
N ASP A 91 7.07 23.83 8.64
CA ASP A 91 7.48 24.23 7.30
C ASP A 91 7.45 23.08 6.29
N THR A 92 7.06 21.87 6.73
CA THR A 92 7.08 20.68 5.89
C THR A 92 5.73 20.47 5.23
N THR A 93 5.73 20.36 3.90
CA THR A 93 4.53 19.95 3.15
C THR A 93 4.25 18.46 3.33
N PHE A 94 3.01 18.06 3.11
CA PHE A 94 2.62 16.64 3.10
C PHE A 94 3.48 15.80 2.14
N PHE A 95 3.74 16.34 0.94
CA PHE A 95 4.58 15.66 -0.07
C PHE A 95 6.04 15.53 0.38
N ALA A 96 6.57 16.55 1.04
CA ALA A 96 7.93 16.51 1.58
C ALA A 96 8.06 15.51 2.73
N ALA A 97 7.04 15.39 3.57
CA ALA A 97 6.99 14.38 4.62
C ALA A 97 6.97 12.96 4.04
N ALA A 98 6.15 12.71 3.03
CA ALA A 98 6.13 11.42 2.32
C ALA A 98 7.49 11.08 1.71
N SER A 99 8.14 12.05 1.09
CA SER A 99 9.49 11.90 0.53
C SER A 99 10.53 11.58 1.61
N THR A 100 10.49 12.27 2.74
CA THR A 100 11.39 12.01 3.88
C THR A 100 11.20 10.59 4.44
N LEU A 101 9.95 10.15 4.52
CA LEU A 101 9.61 8.80 4.98
C LEU A 101 9.86 7.73 3.91
N GLN A 102 10.19 8.14 2.69
CA GLN A 102 10.41 7.26 1.54
C GLN A 102 9.21 6.35 1.23
N VAL A 103 8.03 6.94 1.27
CA VAL A 103 6.78 6.25 0.95
C VAL A 103 5.96 7.06 -0.04
N PRO A 104 5.07 6.40 -0.81
CA PRO A 104 4.08 7.12 -1.61
C PRO A 104 3.17 7.98 -0.73
N MET A 105 2.72 9.11 -1.27
CA MET A 105 1.81 10.00 -0.58
C MET A 105 0.49 9.34 -0.20
N GLU A 106 0.05 8.37 -0.98
CA GLU A 106 -1.17 7.58 -0.72
C GLU A 106 -1.05 6.76 0.56
N LEU A 107 0.11 6.15 0.79
CA LEU A 107 0.34 5.39 2.03
C LEU A 107 0.35 6.32 3.24
N LEU A 108 0.93 7.49 3.12
CA LEU A 108 0.93 8.49 4.20
C LEU A 108 -0.50 8.98 4.49
N ASP A 109 -1.35 9.15 3.47
CA ASP A 109 -2.76 9.49 3.68
C ASP A 109 -3.50 8.39 4.46
N PHE A 110 -3.30 7.13 4.13
CA PHE A 110 -3.83 6.01 4.91
C PHE A 110 -3.32 6.02 6.35
N LYS A 111 -2.03 6.30 6.55
CA LYS A 111 -1.45 6.43 7.90
C LYS A 111 -2.10 7.57 8.70
N PHE A 112 -2.35 8.71 8.06
CA PHE A 112 -3.04 9.82 8.69
C PHE A 112 -4.45 9.43 9.17
N ARG A 113 -5.18 8.65 8.38
CA ARG A 113 -6.51 8.14 8.78
C ARG A 113 -6.43 7.29 10.03
N VAL A 114 -5.44 6.40 10.11
CA VAL A 114 -5.22 5.57 11.31
C VAL A 114 -4.84 6.44 12.51
N MET A 115 -3.93 7.37 12.34
CA MET A 115 -3.49 8.26 13.42
C MET A 115 -4.63 9.13 13.94
N LYS A 116 -5.51 9.63 13.07
CA LYS A 116 -6.71 10.38 13.48
C LYS A 116 -7.64 9.52 14.33
N TRP A 117 -7.82 8.26 13.99
CA TRP A 117 -8.60 7.33 14.81
C TRP A 117 -7.96 7.08 16.19
N LYS A 118 -6.65 7.16 16.29
CA LYS A 118 -5.92 7.09 17.55
C LYS A 118 -6.02 8.38 18.38
N GLY A 119 -6.57 9.46 17.81
CA GLY A 119 -6.76 10.74 18.49
C GLY A 119 -5.74 11.83 18.15
N TYR A 120 -4.83 11.59 17.21
CA TYR A 120 -3.91 12.62 16.75
C TYR A 120 -4.66 13.72 15.96
N LYS A 121 -4.30 14.97 16.19
CA LYS A 121 -4.82 16.12 15.47
C LYS A 121 -3.88 16.44 14.31
N LEU A 122 -4.25 16.02 13.11
CA LEU A 122 -3.47 16.24 11.90
C LEU A 122 -4.26 17.11 10.93
N VAL A 123 -3.54 17.91 10.16
CA VAL A 123 -4.12 18.67 9.05
C VAL A 123 -4.56 17.70 7.96
N GLU A 124 -5.70 18.00 7.31
CA GLU A 124 -6.17 17.18 6.20
C GLU A 124 -5.12 17.13 5.08
N PRO A 125 -4.79 15.94 4.56
CA PRO A 125 -3.90 15.82 3.42
C PRO A 125 -4.49 16.51 2.18
N PRO A 126 -3.65 17.00 1.27
CA PRO A 126 -4.11 17.61 0.02
C PRO A 126 -4.63 16.58 -1.00
N ILE A 127 -4.54 15.31 -0.68
CA ILE A 127 -5.02 14.21 -1.53
C ILE A 127 -5.96 13.30 -0.74
N THR A 128 -6.74 12.51 -1.46
CA THR A 128 -7.50 11.40 -0.89
C THR A 128 -7.11 10.12 -1.63
N ALA A 129 -6.35 9.26 -0.96
CA ALA A 129 -5.91 8.00 -1.55
C ALA A 129 -7.09 7.06 -1.80
N GLN A 130 -7.10 6.43 -2.96
CA GLN A 130 -8.09 5.43 -3.34
C GLN A 130 -7.66 4.05 -2.85
N SER A 131 -8.63 3.18 -2.61
CA SER A 131 -8.38 1.82 -2.12
C SER A 131 -7.55 0.99 -3.10
N ASN A 132 -7.64 1.29 -4.38
CA ASN A 132 -6.92 0.60 -5.46
C ASN A 132 -5.62 1.29 -5.88
N PHE A 133 -5.07 2.19 -5.05
CA PHE A 133 -3.92 2.99 -5.44
C PHE A 133 -2.69 2.15 -5.84
N LEU A 134 -2.50 1.01 -5.21
CA LEU A 134 -1.37 0.12 -5.53
C LEU A 134 -1.51 -0.51 -6.92
N ARG A 135 -2.74 -0.79 -7.35
CA ARG A 135 -3.00 -1.31 -8.68
C ARG A 135 -2.75 -0.26 -9.75
N ASP A 136 -3.21 0.96 -9.50
CA ASP A 136 -3.18 2.06 -10.45
C ASP A 136 -1.84 2.81 -10.43
N MET A 137 -0.93 2.43 -9.54
CA MET A 137 0.38 3.05 -9.45
C MET A 137 1.22 2.67 -10.67
N GLU A 138 1.57 3.68 -11.47
CA GLU A 138 2.51 3.50 -12.55
C GLU A 138 3.87 3.14 -11.96
N VAL A 139 4.39 1.99 -12.36
CA VAL A 139 5.77 1.66 -12.09
C VAL A 139 6.59 2.49 -13.08
N PRO A 140 7.42 3.42 -12.60
CA PRO A 140 8.33 4.07 -13.53
C PRO A 140 9.18 2.96 -14.17
N TYR A 141 9.03 2.79 -15.48
CA TYR A 141 9.96 1.98 -16.24
C TYR A 141 11.35 2.52 -15.92
N GLY A 142 12.13 1.69 -15.26
CA GLY A 142 13.51 2.04 -15.01
C GLY A 142 14.10 2.45 -16.35
N THR A 143 14.49 3.69 -16.45
CA THR A 143 15.47 4.05 -17.46
C THR A 143 16.66 3.19 -17.11
N ASP A 144 16.80 2.09 -17.82
CA ASP A 144 18.02 1.30 -17.80
C ASP A 144 19.12 2.21 -18.31
N ASN A 145 19.61 3.06 -17.44
CA ASN A 145 20.88 3.69 -17.64
C ASN A 145 21.96 2.65 -17.36
N TYR A 146 21.99 1.63 -18.19
CA TYR A 146 23.21 0.91 -18.41
C TYR A 146 24.10 1.78 -19.29
N GLU A 147 24.65 2.81 -18.71
CA GLU A 147 25.86 3.36 -19.24
C GLU A 147 26.99 2.41 -18.86
N CYS A 148 27.46 1.70 -19.85
CA CYS A 148 28.73 1.00 -19.78
C CYS A 148 29.88 2.00 -19.56
#